data_dbe611bb1c9fb923210e9d4110d53653
#
_entry.id   dbe611bb1c9fb923210e9d4110d53653
#
_cell.length_a   1.000
_cell.length_b   1.000
_cell.length_c   1.000
_cell.angle_alpha   90.00
_cell.angle_beta   90.00
_cell.angle_gamma   90.00
#
_symmetry.space_group_name_H-M   'P 1'
#
loop_
_entity.id
_entity.type
_entity.pdbx_description
1 polymer ?
#
loop_
_entity_poly.entity_id
_entity_poly.type
_entity_poly.pdbx_seq_one_letter_code
_entity_poly.pdbx_strand_id
1 'polypeptide(L)'
;DSAHDRNMANMAYNMIYAGTDSFVRNPDGSPTEAAEWQVHLAPGNDKGEGAFVFHMGESPSGNGSLYIMNPLDPDWQHHIFAQEKHIFDVLDFDGWHGDTVGEWGRVTDAAGAPLGNSEQGEPVYEIKETYRQFLNAAKEALGGRCLSFNPVGAQGIEQVNTSRVDALYAEFWPWDRDRDGVLYDTYQSLVTEIERTMEESRPFSADGKGKSLAVKAYINYEKSAGTMNPPGVLLCDAAVYAAGGSRLEIGNGDHMLHVEYYPDDDILMGEELAGDMVRLADFAVAYENLLRDGQVTAHNAVNITGLRTSRDGRSDTVWVYTRAGGGYEILHLINLLGTDNTWRDEQGKKAAPAPVKHLQVKYYPARAVEKVCVASFSIEGGMSRELSYDSGKDAGGSYIVFTVPQLTYWDMVYMRERDE
;
A
#
# COMPACT_ATOMS: atom_id res chain seq x y z
N ASP A 1 20.43 -15.27 -4.85
CA ASP A 1 21.27 -15.89 -3.82
C ASP A 1 21.12 -15.18 -2.48
N SER A 2 21.57 -13.91 -2.29
CA SER A 2 21.54 -13.26 -0.96
C SER A 2 20.13 -13.10 -0.37
N ALA A 3 19.11 -12.92 -1.18
CA ALA A 3 17.72 -12.86 -0.74
C ALA A 3 17.23 -14.25 -0.34
N HIS A 4 17.46 -15.26 -1.17
CA HIS A 4 17.08 -16.65 -0.90
C HIS A 4 17.80 -17.22 0.33
N ASP A 5 19.08 -16.87 0.55
CA ASP A 5 19.84 -17.23 1.77
C ASP A 5 19.18 -16.69 3.05
N ARG A 6 18.30 -15.69 2.92
CA ARG A 6 17.52 -15.08 4.02
C ARG A 6 16.04 -15.44 3.99
N ASN A 7 15.67 -16.44 3.20
CA ASN A 7 14.29 -16.87 3.01
C ASN A 7 13.38 -15.74 2.51
N MET A 8 13.89 -14.91 1.59
CA MET A 8 13.17 -13.80 0.98
C MET A 8 12.93 -14.10 -0.51
N ALA A 9 11.73 -13.81 -0.99
CA ALA A 9 11.43 -13.81 -2.42
C ALA A 9 12.05 -12.57 -3.10
N ASN A 10 12.48 -12.72 -4.34
CA ASN A 10 13.11 -11.68 -5.12
C ASN A 10 12.38 -11.52 -6.47
N MET A 11 11.91 -10.32 -6.76
CA MET A 11 11.17 -10.04 -7.99
C MET A 11 12.00 -9.20 -8.96
N ALA A 12 11.96 -9.55 -10.25
CA ALA A 12 12.44 -8.69 -11.31
C ALA A 12 11.55 -7.45 -11.41
N TYR A 13 12.15 -6.28 -11.54
CA TYR A 13 11.43 -5.02 -11.76
C TYR A 13 11.45 -4.64 -13.23
N ASN A 14 10.32 -4.31 -13.80
CA ASN A 14 10.21 -3.74 -15.13
C ASN A 14 8.90 -2.98 -15.31
N MET A 15 8.91 -1.97 -16.21
CA MET A 15 7.69 -1.28 -16.63
C MET A 15 6.85 -2.21 -17.50
N ILE A 16 5.53 -2.25 -17.29
CA ILE A 16 4.66 -3.13 -18.09
C ILE A 16 4.47 -2.69 -19.55
N TYR A 17 4.85 -1.46 -19.86
CA TYR A 17 4.53 -0.85 -21.15
C TYR A 17 5.60 0.12 -21.68
N ALA A 18 6.82 0.05 -21.23
CA ALA A 18 7.85 1.01 -21.64
C ALA A 18 8.86 0.43 -22.62
N GLY A 19 9.01 1.05 -23.77
CA GLY A 19 10.08 0.82 -24.73
C GLY A 19 11.06 1.98 -24.77
N THR A 20 12.32 1.72 -25.18
CA THR A 20 13.33 2.76 -25.41
C THR A 20 13.21 3.36 -26.80
N ASP A 21 13.90 4.48 -27.07
CA ASP A 21 13.94 5.09 -28.41
C ASP A 21 14.45 4.07 -29.47
N SER A 22 15.50 3.32 -29.16
CA SER A 22 16.04 2.29 -30.06
C SER A 22 15.13 1.08 -30.27
N PHE A 23 14.10 0.92 -29.44
CA PHE A 23 13.07 -0.11 -29.63
C PHE A 23 12.04 0.30 -30.68
N VAL A 24 11.69 1.58 -30.74
CA VAL A 24 10.66 2.09 -31.64
C VAL A 24 11.22 2.77 -32.89
N ARG A 25 12.53 3.05 -32.95
CA ARG A 25 13.21 3.72 -34.07
C ARG A 25 14.48 3.03 -34.44
N ASN A 26 14.70 2.92 -35.77
CA ASN A 26 15.97 2.49 -36.34
C ASN A 26 17.03 3.61 -36.21
N PRO A 27 18.33 3.30 -36.38
CA PRO A 27 19.41 4.30 -36.34
C PRO A 27 19.30 5.41 -37.40
N ASP A 28 18.56 5.19 -38.47
CA ASP A 28 18.27 6.18 -39.51
C ASP A 28 17.04 7.05 -39.21
N GLY A 29 16.41 6.85 -38.04
CA GLY A 29 15.23 7.55 -37.58
C GLY A 29 13.90 7.00 -38.11
N SER A 30 13.91 5.99 -38.98
CA SER A 30 12.69 5.32 -39.44
C SER A 30 12.06 4.50 -38.32
N PRO A 31 10.71 4.35 -38.28
CA PRO A 31 10.07 3.54 -37.29
C PRO A 31 10.42 2.05 -37.44
N THR A 32 10.49 1.35 -36.30
CA THR A 32 10.47 -0.11 -36.25
C THR A 32 9.02 -0.61 -36.27
N GLU A 33 8.81 -1.92 -36.34
CA GLU A 33 7.50 -2.54 -36.17
C GLU A 33 6.88 -2.20 -34.81
N ALA A 34 7.67 -2.10 -33.75
CA ALA A 34 7.21 -1.75 -32.41
C ALA A 34 6.63 -0.33 -32.30
N ALA A 35 6.86 0.55 -33.27
CA ALA A 35 6.21 1.85 -33.32
C ALA A 35 4.67 1.76 -33.51
N GLU A 36 4.18 0.66 -34.08
CA GLU A 36 2.74 0.41 -34.25
C GLU A 36 2.06 -0.02 -32.94
N TRP A 37 2.82 -0.50 -31.97
CA TRP A 37 2.31 -0.90 -30.64
C TRP A 37 2.20 0.25 -29.65
N GLN A 38 2.61 1.46 -30.04
CA GLN A 38 2.61 2.63 -29.14
C GLN A 38 1.21 3.14 -28.81
N VAL A 39 1.11 3.64 -27.60
CA VAL A 39 -0.03 4.49 -27.18
C VAL A 39 0.18 5.90 -27.70
N HIS A 40 -0.90 6.50 -28.19
CA HIS A 40 -0.94 7.89 -28.61
C HIS A 40 -1.89 8.68 -27.72
N LEU A 41 -1.53 9.93 -27.37
CA LEU A 41 -2.40 10.87 -26.71
C LEU A 41 -3.57 11.20 -27.65
N ALA A 42 -4.80 11.06 -27.16
CA ALA A 42 -5.99 11.32 -27.99
C ALA A 42 -6.09 12.82 -28.36
N PRO A 43 -6.74 13.16 -29.49
CA PRO A 43 -6.95 14.55 -29.84
C PRO A 43 -7.64 15.34 -28.71
N GLY A 44 -7.05 16.47 -28.34
CA GLY A 44 -7.52 17.32 -27.24
C GLY A 44 -7.10 16.86 -25.84
N ASN A 45 -6.18 15.91 -25.74
CA ASN A 45 -5.54 15.55 -24.46
C ASN A 45 -4.71 16.75 -23.96
N ASP A 46 -4.82 17.10 -22.68
CA ASP A 46 -4.14 18.24 -22.06
C ASP A 46 -2.62 18.06 -21.92
N LYS A 47 -2.12 16.83 -22.08
CA LYS A 47 -0.70 16.47 -22.03
C LYS A 47 0.02 16.58 -23.37
N GLY A 48 -0.69 16.74 -24.48
CA GLY A 48 -0.11 16.86 -25.82
C GLY A 48 -0.83 16.05 -26.88
N GLU A 49 -0.12 15.78 -27.99
CA GLU A 49 -0.60 15.02 -29.13
C GLU A 49 0.45 14.03 -29.64
N GLY A 50 0.03 13.00 -30.32
CA GLY A 50 0.91 11.99 -30.92
C GLY A 50 1.34 10.89 -29.96
N ALA A 51 2.45 10.20 -30.28
CA ALA A 51 2.94 9.10 -29.48
C ALA A 51 3.19 9.53 -28.03
N PHE A 52 2.70 8.72 -27.10
CA PHE A 52 2.92 8.99 -25.68
C PHE A 52 4.36 8.65 -25.31
N VAL A 53 5.12 9.68 -24.96
CA VAL A 53 6.52 9.57 -24.52
C VAL A 53 6.66 10.21 -23.15
N PHE A 54 7.08 9.43 -22.16
CA PHE A 54 7.37 9.91 -20.82
C PHE A 54 8.86 10.26 -20.71
N HIS A 55 9.18 11.48 -20.32
CA HIS A 55 10.55 11.97 -20.18
C HIS A 55 10.99 11.91 -18.72
N MET A 56 11.90 11.03 -18.40
CA MET A 56 12.46 10.85 -17.05
C MET A 56 13.53 11.91 -16.67
N GLY A 57 13.76 12.92 -17.51
CA GLY A 57 14.83 13.88 -17.30
C GLY A 57 16.23 13.35 -17.68
N GLU A 58 17.28 14.10 -17.33
CA GLU A 58 18.67 13.66 -17.52
C GLU A 58 19.04 12.69 -16.38
N SER A 59 19.19 11.43 -16.71
CA SER A 59 19.73 10.40 -15.82
C SER A 59 21.22 10.21 -16.07
N PRO A 60 22.03 9.82 -15.06
CA PRO A 60 23.42 9.39 -15.28
C PRO A 60 23.59 8.29 -16.31
N SER A 61 22.53 7.54 -16.61
CA SER A 61 22.47 6.47 -17.64
C SER A 61 22.03 6.96 -19.02
N GLY A 62 21.79 8.26 -19.23
CA GLY A 62 21.38 8.85 -20.51
C GLY A 62 19.98 9.49 -20.46
N ASN A 63 19.57 10.15 -21.55
CA ASN A 63 18.25 10.74 -21.70
C ASN A 63 17.19 9.63 -21.67
N GLY A 64 16.51 9.48 -20.54
CA GLY A 64 15.50 8.47 -20.32
C GLY A 64 14.16 8.89 -20.91
N SER A 65 13.91 8.59 -22.18
CA SER A 65 12.57 8.66 -22.76
C SER A 65 11.97 7.27 -22.80
N LEU A 66 10.79 7.12 -22.20
CA LEU A 66 10.01 5.90 -22.24
C LEU A 66 8.87 6.07 -23.24
N TYR A 67 8.87 5.26 -24.28
CA TYR A 67 7.80 5.16 -25.26
C TYR A 67 6.75 4.19 -24.74
N ILE A 68 5.54 4.64 -24.54
CA ILE A 68 4.50 3.85 -23.87
C ILE A 68 3.82 2.95 -24.89
N MET A 69 3.84 1.65 -24.62
CA MET A 69 3.24 0.60 -25.43
C MET A 69 1.82 0.31 -24.95
N ASN A 70 0.96 -0.13 -25.87
CA ASN A 70 -0.41 -0.52 -25.56
C ASN A 70 -0.44 -1.85 -24.78
N PRO A 71 -0.86 -1.88 -23.51
CA PRO A 71 -0.89 -3.13 -22.75
C PRO A 71 -1.86 -4.18 -23.32
N LEU A 72 -2.85 -3.79 -24.14
CA LEU A 72 -3.79 -4.71 -24.77
C LEU A 72 -3.34 -5.16 -26.17
N ASP A 73 -2.25 -4.62 -26.70
CA ASP A 73 -1.71 -5.05 -27.99
C ASP A 73 -1.10 -6.46 -27.85
N PRO A 74 -1.55 -7.45 -28.68
CA PRO A 74 -1.07 -8.84 -28.57
C PRO A 74 0.41 -9.01 -28.88
N ASP A 75 0.97 -8.21 -29.79
CA ASP A 75 2.37 -8.32 -30.20
C ASP A 75 3.28 -7.73 -29.11
N TRP A 76 2.86 -6.62 -28.48
CA TRP A 76 3.52 -6.11 -27.29
C TRP A 76 3.47 -7.12 -26.13
N GLN A 77 2.30 -7.70 -25.82
CA GLN A 77 2.19 -8.73 -24.79
C GLN A 77 3.10 -9.92 -25.09
N HIS A 78 3.11 -10.41 -26.33
CA HIS A 78 4.00 -11.49 -26.72
C HIS A 78 5.47 -11.15 -26.48
N HIS A 79 5.89 -9.93 -26.87
CA HIS A 79 7.25 -9.45 -26.68
C HIS A 79 7.63 -9.39 -25.20
N ILE A 80 6.89 -8.62 -24.38
CA ILE A 80 7.27 -8.39 -22.97
C ILE A 80 7.24 -9.69 -22.16
N PHE A 81 6.25 -10.56 -22.35
CA PHE A 81 6.18 -11.83 -21.64
C PHE A 81 7.31 -12.79 -22.05
N ALA A 82 7.77 -12.75 -23.31
CA ALA A 82 8.93 -13.51 -23.73
C ALA A 82 10.22 -13.00 -23.09
N GLN A 83 10.37 -11.67 -22.92
CA GLN A 83 11.52 -11.07 -22.23
C GLN A 83 11.52 -11.43 -20.74
N GLU A 84 10.38 -11.35 -20.05
CA GLU A 84 10.26 -11.75 -18.64
C GLU A 84 10.57 -13.23 -18.42
N LYS A 85 10.10 -14.12 -19.32
CA LYS A 85 10.47 -15.53 -19.28
C LYS A 85 11.97 -15.73 -19.42
N HIS A 86 12.61 -15.01 -20.36
CA HIS A 86 14.04 -15.09 -20.54
C HIS A 86 14.81 -14.62 -19.29
N ILE A 87 14.34 -13.57 -18.61
CA ILE A 87 14.91 -13.12 -17.34
C ILE A 87 14.85 -14.24 -16.29
N PHE A 88 13.72 -14.94 -16.16
CA PHE A 88 13.57 -16.06 -15.23
C PHE A 88 14.42 -17.29 -15.59
N ASP A 89 14.68 -17.51 -16.89
CA ASP A 89 15.52 -18.61 -17.34
C ASP A 89 17.02 -18.36 -17.06
N VAL A 90 17.43 -17.09 -17.02
CA VAL A 90 18.84 -16.68 -16.84
C VAL A 90 19.15 -16.28 -15.40
N LEU A 91 18.19 -15.67 -14.70
CA LEU A 91 18.31 -15.15 -13.36
C LEU A 91 17.26 -15.79 -12.45
N ASP A 92 17.67 -16.10 -11.20
CA ASP A 92 16.84 -16.82 -10.24
C ASP A 92 15.88 -15.88 -9.51
N PHE A 93 14.98 -15.23 -10.26
CA PHE A 93 13.89 -14.43 -9.71
C PHE A 93 12.64 -15.27 -9.45
N ASP A 94 11.93 -14.97 -8.37
CA ASP A 94 10.68 -15.64 -7.98
C ASP A 94 9.47 -15.09 -8.72
N GLY A 95 9.57 -13.89 -9.26
CA GLY A 95 8.46 -13.22 -9.93
C GLY A 95 8.81 -11.90 -10.60
N TRP A 96 7.78 -11.22 -11.04
CA TRP A 96 7.83 -9.91 -11.69
C TRP A 96 7.07 -8.85 -10.89
N HIS A 97 7.71 -7.71 -10.63
CA HIS A 97 7.07 -6.49 -10.16
C HIS A 97 6.92 -5.54 -11.34
N GLY A 98 5.70 -5.43 -11.86
CA GLY A 98 5.37 -4.52 -12.94
C GLY A 98 5.14 -3.09 -12.42
N ASP A 99 5.61 -2.09 -13.17
CA ASP A 99 5.47 -0.68 -12.80
C ASP A 99 4.84 0.15 -13.92
N THR A 100 4.42 1.37 -13.59
CA THR A 100 3.76 2.32 -14.48
C THR A 100 4.31 3.74 -14.29
N VAL A 101 3.90 4.68 -15.16
CA VAL A 101 4.22 6.12 -15.03
C VAL A 101 3.01 6.97 -14.63
N GLY A 102 1.97 6.34 -14.07
CA GLY A 102 0.74 7.02 -13.67
C GLY A 102 -0.28 7.19 -14.80
N GLU A 103 -1.27 8.06 -14.57
CA GLU A 103 -2.41 8.26 -15.46
C GLU A 103 -2.25 9.49 -16.36
N TRP A 104 -2.63 9.35 -17.63
CA TRP A 104 -2.42 10.36 -18.67
C TRP A 104 -3.69 10.73 -19.44
N GLY A 105 -4.83 10.38 -18.88
CA GLY A 105 -6.13 10.67 -19.47
C GLY A 105 -6.41 9.85 -20.73
N ARG A 106 -7.18 10.42 -21.65
CA ARG A 106 -7.65 9.70 -22.83
C ARG A 106 -6.54 9.48 -23.85
N VAL A 107 -6.38 8.21 -24.25
CA VAL A 107 -5.38 7.75 -25.19
C VAL A 107 -6.00 6.87 -26.28
N THR A 108 -5.25 6.60 -27.35
CA THR A 108 -5.60 5.70 -28.46
C THR A 108 -4.43 4.79 -28.81
N ASP A 109 -4.65 3.81 -29.66
CA ASP A 109 -3.57 3.12 -30.36
C ASP A 109 -2.89 4.03 -31.43
N ALA A 110 -1.88 3.54 -32.11
CA ALA A 110 -1.15 4.28 -33.12
C ALA A 110 -2.02 4.66 -34.35
N ALA A 111 -3.12 3.95 -34.60
CA ALA A 111 -4.07 4.24 -35.69
C ALA A 111 -5.20 5.21 -35.25
N GLY A 112 -5.24 5.66 -33.99
CA GLY A 112 -6.28 6.52 -33.44
C GLY A 112 -7.55 5.78 -32.99
N ALA A 113 -7.49 4.45 -32.90
CA ALA A 113 -8.57 3.61 -32.39
C ALA A 113 -8.46 3.38 -30.86
N PRO A 114 -9.49 2.82 -30.19
CA PRO A 114 -9.36 2.38 -28.79
C PRO A 114 -8.16 1.44 -28.61
N LEU A 115 -7.57 1.42 -27.41
CA LEU A 115 -6.51 0.47 -27.04
C LEU A 115 -6.93 -1.00 -27.19
N GLY A 116 -8.21 -1.25 -27.14
CA GLY A 116 -8.88 -2.54 -27.21
C GLY A 116 -10.27 -2.46 -26.66
N ASN A 117 -10.84 -3.58 -26.26
CA ASN A 117 -12.13 -3.63 -25.60
C ASN A 117 -11.98 -4.19 -24.18
N SER A 118 -12.80 -3.69 -23.27
CA SER A 118 -12.94 -4.26 -21.93
C SER A 118 -13.49 -5.70 -22.00
N GLU A 119 -13.49 -6.43 -20.88
CA GLU A 119 -14.12 -7.75 -20.78
C GLU A 119 -15.64 -7.72 -21.04
N GLN A 120 -16.26 -6.55 -20.93
CA GLN A 120 -17.68 -6.32 -21.24
C GLN A 120 -17.91 -5.90 -22.71
N GLY A 121 -16.84 -5.76 -23.50
CA GLY A 121 -16.88 -5.37 -24.91
C GLY A 121 -16.89 -3.87 -25.17
N GLU A 122 -16.73 -3.03 -24.14
CA GLU A 122 -16.68 -1.58 -24.28
C GLU A 122 -15.28 -1.11 -24.72
N PRO A 123 -15.19 -0.06 -25.56
CA PRO A 123 -13.91 0.44 -26.05
C PRO A 123 -13.10 1.09 -24.91
N VAL A 124 -11.82 0.73 -24.80
CA VAL A 124 -10.89 1.22 -23.78
C VAL A 124 -10.05 2.36 -24.31
N TYR A 125 -10.03 3.48 -23.57
CA TYR A 125 -9.31 4.70 -23.91
C TYR A 125 -8.42 5.25 -22.80
N GLU A 126 -8.36 4.61 -21.64
CA GLU A 126 -7.48 4.97 -20.52
C GLU A 126 -6.59 3.77 -20.19
N ILE A 127 -5.30 4.02 -19.97
CA ILE A 127 -4.33 2.92 -19.73
C ILE A 127 -4.71 2.13 -18.48
N LYS A 128 -5.16 2.80 -17.41
CA LYS A 128 -5.55 2.13 -16.16
C LYS A 128 -6.67 1.08 -16.34
N GLU A 129 -7.53 1.26 -17.35
CA GLU A 129 -8.59 0.29 -17.65
C GLU A 129 -8.07 -1.01 -18.29
N THR A 130 -6.80 -1.03 -18.72
CA THR A 130 -6.14 -2.21 -19.31
C THR A 130 -5.55 -3.15 -18.26
N TYR A 131 -5.33 -2.69 -17.03
CA TYR A 131 -4.48 -3.38 -16.03
C TYR A 131 -4.96 -4.79 -15.72
N ARG A 132 -6.25 -5.00 -15.44
CA ARG A 132 -6.74 -6.34 -15.12
C ARG A 132 -6.51 -7.34 -16.24
N GLN A 133 -6.81 -6.98 -17.47
CA GLN A 133 -6.63 -7.87 -18.62
C GLN A 133 -5.15 -8.18 -18.85
N PHE A 134 -4.29 -7.15 -18.82
CA PHE A 134 -2.84 -7.33 -18.96
C PHE A 134 -2.27 -8.22 -17.87
N LEU A 135 -2.59 -7.94 -16.60
CA LEU A 135 -2.06 -8.70 -15.45
C LEU A 135 -2.55 -10.16 -15.45
N ASN A 136 -3.80 -10.40 -15.86
CA ASN A 136 -4.31 -11.76 -16.01
C ASN A 136 -3.58 -12.52 -17.12
N ALA A 137 -3.34 -11.88 -18.25
CA ALA A 137 -2.56 -12.45 -19.36
C ALA A 137 -1.09 -12.71 -18.96
N ALA A 138 -0.47 -11.77 -18.25
CA ALA A 138 0.88 -11.93 -17.69
C ALA A 138 0.96 -13.13 -16.74
N LYS A 139 0.03 -13.24 -15.79
CA LYS A 139 -0.01 -14.37 -14.86
C LYS A 139 -0.16 -15.71 -15.54
N GLU A 140 -0.96 -15.78 -16.60
CA GLU A 140 -1.10 -16.99 -17.42
C GLU A 140 0.19 -17.31 -18.19
N ALA A 141 0.79 -16.31 -18.81
CA ALA A 141 2.02 -16.47 -19.61
C ALA A 141 3.23 -16.87 -18.76
N LEU A 142 3.36 -16.31 -17.55
CA LEU A 142 4.52 -16.53 -16.65
C LEU A 142 4.35 -17.76 -15.74
N GLY A 143 3.23 -18.46 -15.81
CA GLY A 143 2.96 -19.68 -15.06
C GLY A 143 2.89 -19.45 -13.56
N GLY A 144 3.59 -20.26 -12.76
CA GLY A 144 3.54 -20.22 -11.30
C GLY A 144 4.37 -19.10 -10.64
N ARG A 145 5.01 -18.22 -11.42
CA ARG A 145 5.81 -17.11 -10.88
C ARG A 145 4.93 -16.07 -10.19
N CYS A 146 5.46 -15.46 -9.13
CA CYS A 146 4.78 -14.37 -8.44
C CYS A 146 4.64 -13.15 -9.34
N LEU A 147 3.54 -12.44 -9.21
CA LEU A 147 3.27 -11.18 -9.90
C LEU A 147 2.80 -10.13 -8.90
N SER A 148 3.45 -8.97 -8.90
CA SER A 148 2.96 -7.76 -8.22
C SER A 148 2.96 -6.59 -9.19
N PHE A 149 2.27 -5.51 -8.83
CA PHE A 149 2.08 -4.39 -9.73
C PHE A 149 1.90 -3.09 -8.96
N ASN A 150 2.52 -2.02 -9.47
CA ASN A 150 2.40 -0.65 -8.97
C ASN A 150 1.48 0.21 -9.84
N PRO A 151 0.23 0.44 -9.46
CA PRO A 151 -0.58 1.51 -10.03
C PRO A 151 -0.17 2.83 -9.38
N VAL A 152 0.79 3.56 -9.97
CA VAL A 152 1.28 4.84 -9.44
C VAL A 152 0.12 5.79 -9.15
N GLY A 153 0.14 6.44 -7.97
CA GLY A 153 -0.96 7.27 -7.50
C GLY A 153 -2.25 6.49 -7.19
N ALA A 154 -2.17 5.17 -7.04
CA ALA A 154 -3.31 4.25 -6.91
C ALA A 154 -4.31 4.33 -8.08
N GLN A 155 -3.87 4.81 -9.25
CA GLN A 155 -4.74 4.95 -10.43
C GLN A 155 -5.10 3.59 -11.03
N GLY A 156 -6.40 3.27 -11.10
CA GLY A 156 -6.87 1.96 -11.57
C GLY A 156 -6.62 0.80 -10.58
N ILE A 157 -6.41 1.10 -9.31
CA ILE A 157 -6.16 0.10 -8.26
C ILE A 157 -7.27 -0.96 -8.19
N GLU A 158 -8.51 -0.60 -8.50
CA GLU A 158 -9.65 -1.54 -8.58
C GLU A 158 -9.49 -2.60 -9.68
N GLN A 159 -8.79 -2.28 -10.76
CA GLN A 159 -8.44 -3.25 -11.80
C GLN A 159 -7.37 -4.22 -11.29
N VAL A 160 -6.41 -3.72 -10.52
CA VAL A 160 -5.34 -4.52 -9.91
C VAL A 160 -5.90 -5.42 -8.81
N ASN A 161 -6.74 -4.89 -7.92
CA ASN A 161 -7.37 -5.62 -6.82
C ASN A 161 -8.17 -6.83 -7.30
N THR A 162 -8.80 -6.72 -8.47
CA THR A 162 -9.63 -7.75 -9.09
C THR A 162 -8.90 -8.59 -10.14
N SER A 163 -7.57 -8.48 -10.21
CA SER A 163 -6.72 -9.27 -11.08
C SER A 163 -6.10 -10.48 -10.37
N ARG A 164 -5.35 -11.28 -11.10
CA ARG A 164 -4.66 -12.50 -10.64
C ARG A 164 -3.26 -12.24 -10.07
N VAL A 165 -2.93 -11.00 -9.69
CA VAL A 165 -1.67 -10.71 -9.03
C VAL A 165 -1.58 -11.39 -7.67
N ASP A 166 -0.38 -11.74 -7.24
CA ASP A 166 -0.16 -12.43 -5.95
C ASP A 166 0.02 -11.46 -4.79
N ALA A 167 0.69 -10.33 -5.03
CA ALA A 167 0.93 -9.29 -4.04
C ALA A 167 0.43 -7.94 -4.57
N LEU A 168 -0.33 -7.23 -3.74
CA LEU A 168 -0.84 -5.91 -4.07
C LEU A 168 0.12 -4.85 -3.52
N TYR A 169 0.39 -3.88 -4.35
CA TYR A 169 1.27 -2.75 -4.06
C TYR A 169 0.62 -1.48 -4.60
N ALA A 170 0.78 -0.36 -3.93
CA ALA A 170 0.41 0.94 -4.47
C ALA A 170 1.31 2.04 -3.93
N GLU A 171 1.61 2.99 -4.79
CA GLU A 171 2.31 4.21 -4.49
C GLU A 171 1.31 5.34 -4.31
N PHE A 172 1.39 6.03 -3.16
CA PHE A 172 0.47 7.09 -2.78
C PHE A 172 1.17 8.44 -2.74
N TRP A 173 0.55 9.42 -3.39
CA TRP A 173 0.95 10.80 -3.36
C TRP A 173 -0.15 11.68 -2.74
N PRO A 174 0.15 12.64 -1.88
CA PRO A 174 -0.87 13.39 -1.14
C PRO A 174 -1.68 14.35 -1.99
N TRP A 175 -1.26 14.62 -3.22
CA TRP A 175 -1.99 15.40 -4.21
C TRP A 175 -2.88 14.55 -5.13
N ASP A 176 -2.71 13.23 -5.12
CA ASP A 176 -3.59 12.33 -5.85
C ASP A 176 -4.91 12.12 -5.12
N ARG A 177 -5.89 11.64 -5.85
CA ARG A 177 -7.24 11.40 -5.33
C ARG A 177 -7.65 9.97 -5.55
N ASP A 178 -8.40 9.45 -4.60
CA ASP A 178 -9.08 8.19 -4.77
C ASP A 178 -10.21 8.29 -5.80
N ARG A 179 -10.85 7.15 -6.08
CA ARG A 179 -11.99 7.04 -7.01
C ARG A 179 -13.21 7.89 -6.64
N ASP A 180 -13.32 8.32 -5.38
CA ASP A 180 -14.39 9.19 -4.88
C ASP A 180 -13.98 10.67 -4.84
N GLY A 181 -12.78 10.99 -5.33
CA GLY A 181 -12.23 12.34 -5.39
C GLY A 181 -11.63 12.83 -4.06
N VAL A 182 -11.42 11.96 -3.08
CA VAL A 182 -10.80 12.29 -1.79
C VAL A 182 -9.28 12.26 -1.93
N LEU A 183 -8.60 13.28 -1.42
CA LEU A 183 -7.13 13.33 -1.42
C LEU A 183 -6.52 12.23 -0.54
N TYR A 184 -5.41 11.67 -1.00
CA TYR A 184 -4.58 10.76 -0.21
C TYR A 184 -3.64 11.53 0.74
N ASP A 185 -4.14 12.47 1.52
CA ASP A 185 -3.33 13.34 2.38
C ASP A 185 -3.37 12.99 3.88
N THR A 186 -4.30 12.13 4.28
CA THR A 186 -4.50 11.74 5.68
C THR A 186 -4.23 10.26 5.93
N TYR A 187 -3.99 9.89 7.20
CA TYR A 187 -3.93 8.47 7.60
C TYR A 187 -5.22 7.73 7.24
N GLN A 188 -6.39 8.38 7.41
CA GLN A 188 -7.67 7.75 7.07
C GLN A 188 -7.79 7.43 5.58
N SER A 189 -7.26 8.26 4.68
CA SER A 189 -7.32 8.00 3.24
C SER A 189 -6.51 6.75 2.86
N LEU A 190 -5.34 6.54 3.47
CA LEU A 190 -4.55 5.32 3.28
C LEU A 190 -5.29 4.09 3.83
N VAL A 191 -5.85 4.20 5.05
CA VAL A 191 -6.63 3.12 5.68
C VAL A 191 -7.83 2.74 4.81
N THR A 192 -8.55 3.72 4.29
CA THR A 192 -9.71 3.48 3.41
C THR A 192 -9.31 2.67 2.16
N GLU A 193 -8.18 2.98 1.54
CA GLU A 193 -7.74 2.24 0.35
C GLU A 193 -7.24 0.83 0.69
N ILE A 194 -6.58 0.65 1.84
CA ILE A 194 -6.20 -0.70 2.31
C ILE A 194 -7.44 -1.56 2.54
N GLU A 195 -8.47 -1.01 3.20
CA GLU A 195 -9.75 -1.72 3.45
C GLU A 195 -10.44 -2.11 2.14
N ARG A 196 -10.56 -1.18 1.20
CA ARG A 196 -11.12 -1.43 -0.13
C ARG A 196 -10.35 -2.52 -0.87
N THR A 197 -9.03 -2.43 -0.88
CA THR A 197 -8.15 -3.41 -1.52
C THR A 197 -8.36 -4.82 -0.96
N MET A 198 -8.42 -4.95 0.37
CA MET A 198 -8.67 -6.24 1.00
C MET A 198 -10.07 -6.79 0.68
N GLU A 199 -11.10 -5.94 0.65
CA GLU A 199 -12.47 -6.34 0.34
C GLU A 199 -12.61 -6.75 -1.13
N GLU A 200 -12.15 -5.93 -2.07
CA GLU A 200 -12.24 -6.18 -3.51
C GLU A 200 -11.44 -7.40 -3.95
N SER A 201 -10.31 -7.66 -3.31
CA SER A 201 -9.45 -8.80 -3.64
C SER A 201 -9.91 -10.13 -3.04
N ARG A 202 -10.89 -10.16 -2.12
CA ARG A 202 -11.40 -11.40 -1.50
C ARG A 202 -11.80 -12.48 -2.51
N PRO A 203 -12.58 -12.19 -3.56
CA PRO A 203 -12.97 -13.20 -4.54
C PRO A 203 -11.77 -13.71 -5.37
N PHE A 204 -10.65 -13.00 -5.36
CA PHE A 204 -9.44 -13.26 -6.14
C PHE A 204 -8.26 -13.74 -5.28
N SER A 205 -8.46 -13.94 -3.98
CA SER A 205 -7.48 -14.53 -3.08
C SER A 205 -7.73 -16.04 -2.91
N ALA A 206 -6.66 -16.81 -2.82
CA ALA A 206 -6.75 -18.28 -2.78
C ALA A 206 -7.50 -18.82 -1.55
N ASP A 207 -7.45 -18.09 -0.45
CA ASP A 207 -8.08 -18.44 0.84
C ASP A 207 -9.37 -17.67 1.13
N GLY A 208 -9.78 -16.75 0.24
CA GLY A 208 -10.97 -15.92 0.41
C GLY A 208 -10.84 -14.82 1.50
N LYS A 209 -9.64 -14.58 2.03
CA LYS A 209 -9.43 -13.61 3.12
C LYS A 209 -9.14 -12.18 2.62
N GLY A 210 -8.91 -12.01 1.33
CA GLY A 210 -8.43 -10.77 0.73
C GLY A 210 -6.90 -10.65 0.78
N LYS A 211 -6.34 -9.81 -0.07
CA LYS A 211 -4.90 -9.58 -0.17
C LYS A 211 -4.53 -8.32 0.59
N SER A 212 -3.44 -8.37 1.36
CA SER A 212 -2.86 -7.19 1.99
C SER A 212 -2.26 -6.26 0.95
N LEU A 213 -2.29 -4.95 1.21
CA LEU A 213 -1.68 -3.91 0.38
C LEU A 213 -0.33 -3.50 0.94
N ALA A 214 0.72 -3.60 0.14
CA ALA A 214 1.99 -2.95 0.42
C ALA A 214 1.89 -1.47 0.00
N VAL A 215 1.97 -0.58 0.97
CA VAL A 215 1.84 0.86 0.78
C VAL A 215 3.22 1.49 0.60
N LYS A 216 3.43 2.22 -0.47
CA LYS A 216 4.53 3.14 -0.62
C LYS A 216 4.00 4.56 -0.47
N ALA A 217 4.34 5.21 0.64
CA ALA A 217 3.96 6.59 0.95
C ALA A 217 5.23 7.36 1.36
N TYR A 218 5.65 8.31 0.53
CA TYR A 218 6.89 9.07 0.74
C TYR A 218 6.64 10.22 1.71
N ILE A 219 6.72 9.91 3.02
CA ILE A 219 6.36 10.87 4.09
C ILE A 219 7.23 12.12 4.11
N ASN A 220 8.40 12.07 3.51
CA ASN A 220 9.45 13.10 3.61
C ASN A 220 10.00 13.52 2.26
N TYR A 221 9.15 13.54 1.24
CA TYR A 221 9.52 13.74 -0.17
C TYR A 221 10.38 14.99 -0.45
N GLU A 222 10.08 16.10 0.21
CA GLU A 222 10.83 17.35 -0.02
C GLU A 222 12.14 17.46 0.78
N LYS A 223 12.41 16.54 1.70
CA LYS A 223 13.63 16.54 2.50
C LYS A 223 14.71 15.71 1.82
N SER A 224 15.81 16.33 1.48
CA SER A 224 16.91 15.70 0.74
C SER A 224 18.08 15.21 1.59
N ALA A 225 18.13 15.49 2.90
CA ALA A 225 19.24 15.06 3.75
C ALA A 225 18.89 15.04 5.24
N GLY A 226 19.67 14.32 6.02
CA GLY A 226 19.60 14.24 7.49
C GLY A 226 19.00 12.94 7.99
N THR A 227 18.18 12.98 9.05
CA THR A 227 17.54 11.81 9.64
C THR A 227 16.02 11.87 9.50
N MET A 228 15.41 10.72 9.29
CA MET A 228 13.97 10.59 9.31
C MET A 228 13.40 10.88 10.70
N ASN A 229 12.27 11.54 10.77
CA ASN A 229 11.62 11.87 12.03
C ASN A 229 10.80 10.67 12.53
N PRO A 230 11.13 10.06 13.71
CA PRO A 230 10.44 8.88 14.19
C PRO A 230 8.90 9.02 14.31
N PRO A 231 8.32 10.13 14.83
CA PRO A 231 6.87 10.28 14.85
C PRO A 231 6.18 10.20 13.49
N GLY A 232 6.79 10.73 12.44
CA GLY A 232 6.24 10.67 11.08
C GLY A 232 6.14 9.22 10.59
N VAL A 233 7.19 8.44 10.78
CA VAL A 233 7.24 7.02 10.42
C VAL A 233 6.27 6.20 11.25
N LEU A 234 6.40 6.24 12.57
CA LEU A 234 5.67 5.35 13.48
C LEU A 234 4.16 5.57 13.46
N LEU A 235 3.67 6.80 13.23
CA LEU A 235 2.24 7.07 13.11
C LEU A 235 1.69 6.59 11.75
N CYS A 236 2.46 6.74 10.68
CA CYS A 236 2.06 6.23 9.37
C CYS A 236 1.98 4.68 9.41
N ASP A 237 3.00 4.05 9.97
CA ASP A 237 3.04 2.60 10.14
C ASP A 237 1.90 2.09 11.03
N ALA A 238 1.64 2.76 12.15
CA ALA A 238 0.52 2.40 13.01
C ALA A 238 -0.81 2.38 12.26
N ALA A 239 -1.08 3.37 11.42
CA ALA A 239 -2.30 3.44 10.63
C ALA A 239 -2.36 2.32 9.58
N VAL A 240 -1.27 2.11 8.83
CA VAL A 240 -1.18 1.12 7.76
C VAL A 240 -1.29 -0.31 8.31
N TYR A 241 -0.52 -0.65 9.35
CA TYR A 241 -0.56 -1.99 9.94
C TYR A 241 -1.88 -2.27 10.67
N ALA A 242 -2.46 -1.30 11.36
CA ALA A 242 -3.78 -1.45 11.98
C ALA A 242 -4.86 -1.79 10.95
N ALA A 243 -4.78 -1.25 9.74
CA ALA A 243 -5.68 -1.56 8.64
C ALA A 243 -5.41 -2.92 7.96
N GLY A 244 -4.28 -3.56 8.24
CA GLY A 244 -3.88 -4.83 7.63
C GLY A 244 -2.99 -4.68 6.41
N GLY A 245 -2.47 -3.49 6.15
CA GLY A 245 -1.44 -3.23 5.15
C GLY A 245 -0.03 -3.49 5.67
N SER A 246 0.94 -3.25 4.82
CA SER A 246 2.36 -3.13 5.15
C SER A 246 2.94 -1.91 4.44
N ARG A 247 4.07 -1.38 4.92
CA ARG A 247 4.67 -0.18 4.33
C ARG A 247 6.14 -0.42 3.99
N LEU A 248 6.56 0.15 2.86
CA LEU A 248 7.95 0.11 2.40
C LEU A 248 8.64 1.44 2.74
N GLU A 249 9.72 1.37 3.51
CA GLU A 249 10.44 2.52 4.03
C GLU A 249 11.93 2.42 3.91
N ILE A 250 12.47 1.19 3.98
CA ILE A 250 13.90 0.94 4.05
C ILE A 250 14.50 0.93 2.65
N GLY A 251 15.55 1.72 2.47
CA GLY A 251 16.39 1.74 1.29
C GLY A 251 17.63 0.84 1.42
N ASN A 252 18.80 1.39 1.16
CA ASN A 252 20.06 0.66 1.24
C ASN A 252 20.69 0.81 2.64
N GLY A 253 20.83 -0.29 3.38
CA GLY A 253 21.40 -0.27 4.75
C GLY A 253 20.48 0.46 5.73
N ASP A 254 20.95 1.54 6.32
CA ASP A 254 20.21 2.41 7.25
C ASP A 254 19.58 3.64 6.57
N HIS A 255 19.61 3.70 5.24
CA HIS A 255 18.96 4.74 4.46
C HIS A 255 17.46 4.47 4.30
N MET A 256 16.66 5.55 4.30
CA MET A 256 15.20 5.51 4.18
C MET A 256 14.77 5.96 2.79
N LEU A 257 13.75 5.30 2.24
CA LEU A 257 13.13 5.70 0.98
C LEU A 257 12.29 6.97 1.19
N HIS A 258 12.62 8.06 0.50
CA HIS A 258 11.87 9.30 0.57
C HIS A 258 11.44 9.88 -0.78
N VAL A 259 11.92 9.30 -1.88
CA VAL A 259 11.53 9.64 -3.26
C VAL A 259 11.36 8.36 -4.10
N GLU A 260 10.74 8.52 -5.27
CA GLU A 260 10.44 7.41 -6.20
C GLU A 260 11.67 6.80 -6.88
N TYR A 261 12.77 7.52 -6.94
CA TYR A 261 13.99 7.07 -7.62
C TYR A 261 14.95 6.41 -6.63
N TYR A 262 14.87 5.12 -6.55
CA TYR A 262 15.71 4.29 -5.70
C TYR A 262 17.08 3.99 -6.37
N PRO A 263 18.20 3.90 -5.63
CA PRO A 263 18.32 4.22 -4.21
C PRO A 263 18.54 5.72 -4.00
N ASP A 264 17.80 6.31 -3.07
CA ASP A 264 18.11 7.66 -2.57
C ASP A 264 18.74 7.53 -1.19
N ASP A 265 19.98 7.99 -1.08
CA ASP A 265 20.84 7.73 0.07
C ASP A 265 20.96 8.92 1.03
N ASP A 266 20.17 9.97 0.85
CA ASP A 266 20.38 11.22 1.58
C ASP A 266 19.73 11.27 2.96
N ILE A 267 18.72 10.41 3.24
CA ILE A 267 18.03 10.37 4.53
C ILE A 267 18.31 9.07 5.29
N LEU A 268 18.83 9.23 6.52
CA LEU A 268 19.17 8.12 7.40
C LEU A 268 18.05 7.78 8.38
N MET A 269 17.98 6.54 8.81
CA MET A 269 17.04 6.07 9.82
C MET A 269 17.33 6.66 11.21
N GLY A 270 18.57 6.70 11.62
CA GLY A 270 18.99 7.04 12.97
C GLY A 270 18.76 5.88 13.96
N GLU A 271 19.51 5.87 15.06
CA GLU A 271 19.53 4.72 16.01
C GLU A 271 18.19 4.50 16.71
N GLU A 272 17.51 5.55 17.11
CA GLU A 272 16.20 5.46 17.81
C GLU A 272 15.16 4.83 16.90
N LEU A 273 15.00 5.34 15.69
CA LEU A 273 14.05 4.82 14.72
C LEU A 273 14.41 3.39 14.31
N ALA A 274 15.69 3.06 14.11
CA ALA A 274 16.12 1.71 13.78
C ALA A 274 15.68 0.69 14.85
N GLY A 275 15.80 1.05 16.13
CA GLY A 275 15.30 0.23 17.23
C GLY A 275 13.78 0.07 17.24
N ASP A 276 13.04 1.12 16.92
CA ASP A 276 11.58 1.09 16.81
C ASP A 276 11.12 0.25 15.62
N MET A 277 11.78 0.37 14.45
CA MET A 277 11.47 -0.40 13.24
C MET A 277 11.65 -1.91 13.46
N VAL A 278 12.71 -2.33 14.16
CA VAL A 278 12.89 -3.75 14.52
C VAL A 278 11.73 -4.23 15.39
N ARG A 279 11.38 -3.47 16.45
CA ARG A 279 10.26 -3.83 17.33
C ARG A 279 8.91 -3.87 16.60
N LEU A 280 8.69 -2.94 15.67
CA LEU A 280 7.48 -2.90 14.87
C LEU A 280 7.40 -4.08 13.89
N ALA A 281 8.51 -4.42 13.23
CA ALA A 281 8.58 -5.58 12.34
C ALA A 281 8.31 -6.88 13.09
N ASP A 282 8.94 -7.07 14.26
CA ASP A 282 8.71 -8.23 15.12
C ASP A 282 7.25 -8.31 15.59
N PHE A 283 6.66 -7.16 15.96
CA PHE A 283 5.25 -7.05 16.33
C PHE A 283 4.33 -7.42 15.17
N ALA A 284 4.57 -6.89 13.97
CA ALA A 284 3.76 -7.15 12.79
C ALA A 284 3.77 -8.64 12.40
N VAL A 285 4.92 -9.31 12.54
CA VAL A 285 5.05 -10.77 12.31
C VAL A 285 4.37 -11.57 13.41
N ALA A 286 4.60 -11.22 14.69
CA ALA A 286 4.03 -11.95 15.82
C ALA A 286 2.50 -11.92 15.87
N TYR A 287 1.89 -10.84 15.38
CA TYR A 287 0.43 -10.63 15.39
C TYR A 287 -0.20 -10.61 14.00
N GLU A 288 0.46 -11.16 12.99
CA GLU A 288 -0.01 -11.21 11.60
C GLU A 288 -1.45 -11.72 11.49
N ASN A 289 -1.78 -12.77 12.22
CA ASN A 289 -3.12 -13.37 12.25
C ASN A 289 -4.21 -12.49 12.87
N LEU A 290 -3.85 -11.44 13.60
CA LEU A 290 -4.78 -10.42 14.13
C LEU A 290 -4.80 -9.15 13.28
N LEU A 291 -3.76 -8.91 12.50
CA LEU A 291 -3.61 -7.70 11.68
C LEU A 291 -4.15 -7.88 10.25
N ARG A 292 -3.84 -9.00 9.58
CA ARG A 292 -4.09 -9.18 8.14
C ARG A 292 -4.51 -10.58 7.70
N ASP A 293 -5.16 -11.36 8.57
CA ASP A 293 -5.66 -12.70 8.26
C ASP A 293 -7.18 -12.71 8.01
N GLY A 294 -7.66 -11.80 7.17
CA GLY A 294 -9.05 -11.71 6.76
C GLY A 294 -9.96 -10.90 7.68
N GLN A 295 -9.41 -10.12 8.61
CA GLN A 295 -10.20 -9.19 9.42
C GLN A 295 -10.95 -8.20 8.56
N VAL A 296 -12.14 -7.84 9.02
CA VAL A 296 -12.98 -6.80 8.41
C VAL A 296 -13.15 -5.63 9.39
N THR A 297 -13.37 -4.45 8.84
CA THR A 297 -13.70 -3.28 9.65
C THR A 297 -14.98 -3.52 10.42
N ALA A 298 -14.94 -3.20 11.71
CA ALA A 298 -16.06 -3.26 12.63
C ALA A 298 -16.42 -1.85 13.11
N HIS A 299 -17.63 -1.72 13.65
CA HIS A 299 -18.16 -0.41 14.09
C HIS A 299 -18.59 -0.43 15.55
N ASN A 300 -17.87 -1.18 16.39
CA ASN A 300 -18.14 -1.27 17.81
C ASN A 300 -18.05 0.11 18.48
N ALA A 301 -18.95 0.37 19.41
CA ALA A 301 -18.90 1.60 20.17
C ALA A 301 -17.76 1.54 21.20
N VAL A 302 -16.98 2.62 21.26
CA VAL A 302 -15.83 2.78 22.18
C VAL A 302 -15.90 4.14 22.83
N ASN A 303 -15.73 4.19 24.15
CA ASN A 303 -15.60 5.42 24.89
C ASN A 303 -14.35 5.37 25.78
N ILE A 304 -13.53 6.40 25.73
CA ILE A 304 -12.35 6.54 26.60
C ILE A 304 -12.58 7.70 27.55
N THR A 305 -12.55 7.41 28.84
CA THR A 305 -12.87 8.43 29.88
C THR A 305 -11.87 9.58 29.81
N GLY A 306 -12.39 10.81 29.69
CA GLY A 306 -11.61 12.04 29.79
C GLY A 306 -10.79 12.39 28.54
N LEU A 307 -10.90 11.61 27.45
CA LEU A 307 -10.18 11.87 26.19
C LEU A 307 -11.14 12.11 25.03
N ARG A 308 -10.71 12.93 24.09
CA ARG A 308 -11.36 13.04 22.79
C ARG A 308 -10.99 11.85 21.91
N THR A 309 -11.98 11.22 21.32
CA THR A 309 -11.80 10.10 20.40
C THR A 309 -12.36 10.43 19.02
N SER A 310 -11.80 9.81 17.99
CA SER A 310 -12.35 9.81 16.63
C SER A 310 -12.35 8.40 16.06
N ARG A 311 -13.21 8.16 15.04
CA ARG A 311 -13.23 6.91 14.28
C ARG A 311 -12.56 7.04 12.92
N ASP A 312 -12.23 8.25 12.54
CA ASP A 312 -11.70 8.69 11.25
C ASP A 312 -10.32 9.36 11.38
N GLY A 313 -9.60 9.10 12.47
CA GLY A 313 -8.23 9.57 12.66
C GLY A 313 -8.08 11.08 12.68
N ARG A 314 -8.95 11.81 13.38
CA ARG A 314 -8.84 13.28 13.46
C ARG A 314 -7.65 13.71 14.30
N SER A 315 -7.06 14.82 13.92
CA SER A 315 -6.01 15.49 14.69
C SER A 315 -6.41 15.72 16.15
N ASP A 316 -5.45 15.59 17.05
CA ASP A 316 -5.61 15.85 18.48
C ASP A 316 -6.69 14.97 19.15
N THR A 317 -6.80 13.71 18.73
CA THR A 317 -7.69 12.69 19.32
C THR A 317 -6.96 11.36 19.52
N VAL A 318 -7.55 10.45 20.28
CA VAL A 318 -7.22 9.03 20.18
C VAL A 318 -8.10 8.42 19.09
N TRP A 319 -7.50 7.89 18.05
CA TRP A 319 -8.22 7.21 17.00
C TRP A 319 -8.58 5.80 17.47
N VAL A 320 -9.87 5.52 17.54
CA VAL A 320 -10.44 4.22 17.91
C VAL A 320 -10.89 3.51 16.64
N TYR A 321 -10.08 2.59 16.19
CA TYR A 321 -10.29 1.84 14.96
C TYR A 321 -10.55 0.37 15.29
N THR A 322 -11.70 -0.17 14.88
CA THR A 322 -12.12 -1.53 15.25
C THR A 322 -12.20 -2.47 14.06
N ARG A 323 -11.71 -3.69 14.26
CA ARG A 323 -11.77 -4.79 13.28
C ARG A 323 -12.25 -6.06 13.96
N ALA A 324 -12.72 -7.04 13.18
CA ALA A 324 -13.15 -8.35 13.67
C ALA A 324 -12.80 -9.45 12.67
N GLY A 325 -12.49 -10.64 13.17
CA GLY A 325 -12.21 -11.83 12.36
C GLY A 325 -11.53 -12.92 13.16
N GLY A 326 -11.63 -14.17 12.72
CA GLY A 326 -10.94 -15.29 13.34
C GLY A 326 -11.32 -15.58 14.80
N GLY A 327 -12.53 -15.18 15.26
CA GLY A 327 -12.95 -15.32 16.65
C GLY A 327 -12.42 -14.24 17.59
N TYR A 328 -11.99 -13.11 17.02
CA TYR A 328 -11.50 -11.95 17.76
C TYR A 328 -12.19 -10.66 17.32
N GLU A 329 -12.47 -9.81 18.31
CA GLU A 329 -12.69 -8.38 18.09
C GLU A 329 -11.40 -7.63 18.45
N ILE A 330 -11.00 -6.67 17.60
CA ILE A 330 -9.71 -5.98 17.71
C ILE A 330 -9.97 -4.48 17.76
N LEU A 331 -9.46 -3.82 18.78
CA LEU A 331 -9.49 -2.37 18.94
C LEU A 331 -8.07 -1.82 18.79
N HIS A 332 -7.80 -1.09 17.74
CA HIS A 332 -6.60 -0.30 17.59
C HIS A 332 -6.80 1.07 18.22
N LEU A 333 -5.91 1.45 19.11
CA LEU A 333 -5.80 2.76 19.70
C LEU A 333 -4.60 3.47 19.11
N ILE A 334 -4.82 4.41 18.19
CA ILE A 334 -3.75 5.20 17.56
C ILE A 334 -3.77 6.60 18.19
N ASN A 335 -2.65 7.00 18.74
CA ASN A 335 -2.54 8.25 19.49
C ASN A 335 -2.20 9.42 18.56
N LEU A 336 -3.16 10.32 18.35
CA LEU A 336 -2.94 11.56 17.59
C LEU A 336 -3.04 12.81 18.50
N LEU A 337 -2.94 12.65 19.84
CA LEU A 337 -3.01 13.78 20.77
C LEU A 337 -1.80 14.70 20.63
N GLY A 338 -2.05 15.95 20.34
CA GLY A 338 -0.99 16.96 20.14
C GLY A 338 -0.28 16.90 18.80
N THR A 339 -0.79 16.10 17.84
CA THR A 339 -0.28 16.02 16.48
C THR A 339 -1.40 16.09 15.44
N ASP A 340 -1.03 16.27 14.18
CA ASP A 340 -1.97 16.27 13.04
C ASP A 340 -2.25 14.86 12.51
N ASN A 341 -3.19 14.76 11.58
CA ASN A 341 -3.62 13.51 10.96
C ASN A 341 -3.14 13.34 9.51
N THR A 342 -2.25 14.18 9.01
CA THR A 342 -1.63 13.99 7.70
C THR A 342 -0.52 12.95 7.80
N TRP A 343 -0.37 12.09 6.81
CA TRP A 343 0.71 11.11 6.84
C TRP A 343 2.05 11.70 6.38
N ARG A 344 2.06 12.86 5.73
CA ARG A 344 3.28 13.58 5.31
C ARG A 344 3.98 14.26 6.49
N ASP A 345 5.30 14.26 6.42
CA ASP A 345 6.19 14.99 7.35
C ASP A 345 7.39 15.60 6.60
N GLU A 346 7.08 16.48 5.64
CA GLU A 346 8.03 17.04 4.66
C GLU A 346 9.32 17.59 5.25
N GLN A 347 9.23 18.16 6.43
CA GLN A 347 10.38 18.79 7.07
C GLN A 347 10.90 18.02 8.27
N GLY A 348 10.34 16.83 8.53
CA GLY A 348 10.66 16.05 9.71
C GLY A 348 10.32 16.77 11.01
N LYS A 349 9.16 17.43 11.08
CA LYS A 349 8.73 18.25 12.24
C LYS A 349 7.46 17.75 12.92
N LYS A 350 6.91 16.62 12.50
CA LYS A 350 5.73 16.04 13.13
C LYS A 350 6.02 15.82 14.61
N ALA A 351 5.14 16.34 15.45
CA ALA A 351 5.27 16.20 16.90
C ALA A 351 4.99 14.76 17.33
N ALA A 352 5.77 14.25 18.28
CA ALA A 352 5.43 13.01 18.95
C ALA A 352 4.10 13.18 19.69
N PRO A 353 3.18 12.19 19.64
CA PRO A 353 1.93 12.28 20.39
C PRO A 353 2.19 12.31 21.90
N ALA A 354 1.33 13.02 22.63
CA ALA A 354 1.41 13.07 24.08
C ALA A 354 1.06 11.69 24.68
N PRO A 355 1.97 11.00 25.38
CA PRO A 355 1.68 9.69 25.96
C PRO A 355 0.57 9.79 27.01
N VAL A 356 -0.33 8.81 27.01
CA VAL A 356 -1.42 8.72 27.98
C VAL A 356 -1.26 7.46 28.83
N LYS A 357 -1.53 7.56 30.12
CA LYS A 357 -1.46 6.43 31.06
C LYS A 357 -2.83 6.13 31.64
N HIS A 358 -3.06 4.86 31.96
CA HIS A 358 -4.27 4.37 32.62
C HIS A 358 -5.57 4.75 31.88
N LEU A 359 -5.60 4.43 30.56
CA LEU A 359 -6.78 4.71 29.73
C LEU A 359 -7.91 3.76 30.16
N GLN A 360 -8.95 4.32 30.76
CA GLN A 360 -10.17 3.56 31.03
C GLN A 360 -11.02 3.52 29.76
N VAL A 361 -11.16 2.33 29.20
CA VAL A 361 -11.87 2.05 27.96
C VAL A 361 -13.17 1.32 28.26
N LYS A 362 -14.30 1.87 27.80
CA LYS A 362 -15.60 1.20 27.75
C LYS A 362 -15.85 0.76 26.32
N TYR A 363 -15.95 -0.54 26.10
CA TYR A 363 -16.12 -1.16 24.80
C TYR A 363 -17.43 -1.94 24.75
N TYR A 364 -18.14 -1.90 23.61
CA TYR A 364 -19.39 -2.62 23.39
C TYR A 364 -19.13 -3.75 22.38
N PRO A 365 -18.81 -4.95 22.86
CA PRO A 365 -18.54 -6.09 21.99
C PRO A 365 -19.80 -6.57 21.31
N ALA A 366 -19.66 -7.09 20.06
CA ALA A 366 -20.76 -7.70 19.34
C ALA A 366 -21.12 -9.09 19.91
N ARG A 367 -20.14 -9.77 20.53
CA ARG A 367 -20.28 -11.07 21.17
C ARG A 367 -19.75 -11.09 22.60
N ALA A 368 -20.10 -12.14 23.37
CA ALA A 368 -19.53 -12.30 24.70
C ALA A 368 -18.02 -12.48 24.64
N VAL A 369 -17.30 -11.76 25.49
CA VAL A 369 -15.83 -11.78 25.58
C VAL A 369 -15.39 -12.80 26.62
N GLU A 370 -14.42 -13.64 26.24
CA GLU A 370 -13.74 -14.57 27.16
C GLU A 370 -12.52 -13.92 27.79
N LYS A 371 -11.73 -13.22 26.97
CA LYS A 371 -10.43 -12.67 27.37
C LYS A 371 -10.15 -11.36 26.67
N VAL A 372 -9.54 -10.42 27.39
CA VAL A 372 -9.04 -9.14 26.85
C VAL A 372 -7.53 -9.11 27.00
N CYS A 373 -6.83 -8.78 25.92
CA CYS A 373 -5.39 -8.63 25.92
C CYS A 373 -4.99 -7.33 25.24
N VAL A 374 -3.87 -6.77 25.65
CA VAL A 374 -3.22 -5.64 24.97
C VAL A 374 -1.81 -6.04 24.54
N ALA A 375 -1.41 -5.58 23.36
CA ALA A 375 -0.05 -5.68 22.85
C ALA A 375 0.35 -4.36 22.16
N SER A 376 1.62 -4.00 22.27
CA SER A 376 2.16 -2.79 21.67
C SER A 376 3.64 -3.00 21.34
N PHE A 377 4.08 -2.57 20.16
CA PHE A 377 5.49 -2.66 19.78
C PHE A 377 6.40 -1.79 20.66
N SER A 378 5.87 -0.78 21.30
CA SER A 378 6.60 0.15 22.17
C SER A 378 6.70 -0.32 23.63
N ILE A 379 6.05 -1.41 24.00
CA ILE A 379 6.01 -1.91 25.39
C ILE A 379 6.42 -3.38 25.44
N GLU A 380 7.34 -3.72 26.34
CA GLU A 380 7.76 -5.10 26.67
C GLU A 380 8.11 -5.96 25.44
N GLY A 381 8.74 -5.36 24.44
CA GLY A 381 9.13 -6.08 23.22
C GLY A 381 7.95 -6.61 22.40
N GLY A 382 6.79 -6.01 22.49
CA GLY A 382 5.59 -6.43 21.76
C GLY A 382 4.81 -7.56 22.41
N MET A 383 5.19 -8.01 23.61
CA MET A 383 4.50 -9.12 24.29
C MET A 383 3.06 -8.75 24.70
N SER A 384 2.18 -9.71 24.50
CA SER A 384 0.77 -9.60 24.93
C SER A 384 0.65 -9.65 26.43
N ARG A 385 -0.20 -8.79 26.97
CA ARG A 385 -0.58 -8.77 28.40
C ARG A 385 -2.10 -8.90 28.52
N GLU A 386 -2.56 -9.81 29.38
CA GLU A 386 -3.97 -9.93 29.73
C GLU A 386 -4.42 -8.76 30.60
N LEU A 387 -5.60 -8.23 30.30
CA LEU A 387 -6.25 -7.17 31.05
C LEU A 387 -7.46 -7.71 31.81
N SER A 388 -7.57 -7.38 33.09
CA SER A 388 -8.82 -7.56 33.83
C SER A 388 -9.88 -6.62 33.30
N TYR A 389 -11.12 -7.08 33.24
CA TYR A 389 -12.25 -6.26 32.82
C TYR A 389 -13.49 -6.51 33.66
N ASP A 390 -14.32 -5.48 33.80
CA ASP A 390 -15.67 -5.55 34.37
C ASP A 390 -16.69 -5.57 33.25
N SER A 391 -17.78 -6.30 33.39
CA SER A 391 -18.87 -6.34 32.41
C SER A 391 -20.15 -5.70 32.99
N GLY A 392 -20.93 -5.09 32.12
CA GLY A 392 -22.17 -4.46 32.46
C GLY A 392 -23.13 -4.33 31.29
N LYS A 393 -24.27 -3.71 31.54
CA LYS A 393 -25.27 -3.41 30.53
C LYS A 393 -25.88 -2.04 30.76
N ASP A 394 -26.05 -1.28 29.69
CA ASP A 394 -26.77 0.00 29.72
C ASP A 394 -27.66 0.16 28.48
N ALA A 395 -28.09 1.40 28.18
CA ALA A 395 -28.93 1.68 27.01
C ALA A 395 -28.23 1.38 25.65
N GLY A 396 -26.89 1.39 25.63
CA GLY A 396 -26.08 1.04 24.43
C GLY A 396 -25.90 -0.46 24.23
N GLY A 397 -26.29 -1.29 25.21
CA GLY A 397 -26.14 -2.74 25.17
C GLY A 397 -25.21 -3.30 26.24
N SER A 398 -24.73 -4.53 26.04
CA SER A 398 -23.71 -5.12 26.91
C SER A 398 -22.36 -4.47 26.64
N TYR A 399 -21.59 -4.21 27.67
CA TYR A 399 -20.28 -3.59 27.58
C TYR A 399 -19.25 -4.24 28.51
N ILE A 400 -17.99 -4.02 28.19
CA ILE A 400 -16.86 -4.30 29.08
C ILE A 400 -16.10 -3.02 29.37
N VAL A 401 -15.48 -2.94 30.55
CA VAL A 401 -14.59 -1.84 30.93
C VAL A 401 -13.26 -2.42 31.37
N PHE A 402 -12.19 -1.93 30.74
CA PHE A 402 -10.82 -2.33 31.07
C PHE A 402 -9.90 -1.10 31.07
N THR A 403 -8.70 -1.26 31.62
CA THR A 403 -7.70 -0.19 31.64
C THR A 403 -6.48 -0.57 30.79
N VAL A 404 -6.20 0.22 29.77
CA VAL A 404 -4.94 0.14 29.01
C VAL A 404 -3.86 0.88 29.80
N PRO A 405 -2.73 0.25 30.13
CA PRO A 405 -1.74 0.85 31.05
C PRO A 405 -1.11 2.14 30.53
N GLN A 406 -0.76 2.15 29.25
CA GLN A 406 -0.12 3.28 28.59
C GLN A 406 -0.36 3.19 27.08
N LEU A 407 -0.57 4.33 26.44
CA LEU A 407 -0.63 4.50 24.98
C LEU A 407 0.41 5.53 24.59
N THR A 408 1.39 5.13 23.77
CA THR A 408 2.41 6.03 23.21
C THR A 408 2.06 6.39 21.77
N TYR A 409 2.26 5.46 20.84
CA TYR A 409 1.90 5.63 19.42
C TYR A 409 0.68 4.79 19.04
N TRP A 410 0.76 3.50 19.28
CA TRP A 410 -0.26 2.52 18.87
C TRP A 410 -0.28 1.33 19.82
N ASP A 411 -1.47 1.00 20.29
CA ASP A 411 -1.75 -0.23 21.03
C ASP A 411 -2.84 -1.02 20.30
N MET A 412 -2.69 -2.33 20.25
CA MET A 412 -3.69 -3.27 19.78
C MET A 412 -4.30 -3.97 21.00
N VAL A 413 -5.58 -3.71 21.26
CA VAL A 413 -6.36 -4.48 22.22
C VAL A 413 -7.16 -5.52 21.47
N TYR A 414 -7.01 -6.79 21.81
CA TYR A 414 -7.76 -7.85 21.16
C TYR A 414 -8.55 -8.65 22.18
N MET A 415 -9.78 -8.95 21.84
CA MET A 415 -10.76 -9.62 22.67
C MET A 415 -11.12 -10.95 22.01
N ARG A 416 -10.84 -12.06 22.72
CA ARG A 416 -11.26 -13.38 22.27
C ARG A 416 -12.74 -13.52 22.53
N GLU A 417 -13.50 -13.88 21.52
CA GLU A 417 -14.91 -14.22 21.63
C GLU A 417 -15.07 -15.52 22.43
N ARG A 418 -16.12 -15.61 23.22
CA ARG A 418 -16.47 -16.84 23.93
C ARG A 418 -17.14 -17.79 22.97
N ASP A 419 -16.66 -19.03 22.90
CA ASP A 419 -17.35 -20.10 22.20
C ASP A 419 -18.76 -20.27 22.77
N GLU A 420 -19.79 -20.39 21.89
CA GLU A 420 -21.18 -20.61 22.28
C GLU A 420 -21.42 -22.00 22.84
#